data_00d47944f4c9276da405ad84427cf7a3
#
_entry.id   00d47944f4c9276da405ad84427cf7a3
#
_cell.length_a   1.000
_cell.length_b   1.000
_cell.length_c   1.000
_cell.angle_alpha   90.00
_cell.angle_beta   90.00
_cell.angle_gamma   90.00
#
_symmetry.space_group_name_H-M   'P 1'
#
loop_
_entity.id
_entity.type
_entity.pdbx_description
1 polymer ?
#
loop_
_entity_poly.entity_id
_entity_poly.type
_entity_poly.pdbx_seq_one_letter_code
_entity_poly.pdbx_strand_id
1 'polypeptide(L)'
;GAWLFSLMLLAVKIRSKAFGGGVVYVFTDGVFYFLPGLGFCYSIINGPTNATVLAGSEAHFNCTVSVGWVILIWLSNGNPVLTVINSQGAVETSDRFTSQNYTNSNGFTSELIIHNTQLSDSGKIECSTQQPSESSFAFLSVQVNGTLFIKNNTLTVKENKTVEIVCEALGWAPAPDITWMTNDSFIDKLRYVTRQSQGSNGLHNALSILTLTPTDTEILTCLADIEALPNPQNATVTVIFVNST
;
A
#
# COMPACT_ATOMS: atom_id res chain seq x y z
N GLY A 1 -36.57 -5.05 -62.09
CA GLY A 1 -37.71 -5.18 -61.21
C GLY A 1 -37.30 -4.89 -59.78
N ALA A 2 -37.58 -3.67 -59.30
CA ALA A 2 -37.27 -3.26 -57.91
C ALA A 2 -38.39 -3.79 -57.00
N TRP A 3 -38.03 -4.52 -55.98
CA TRP A 3 -38.92 -4.85 -54.88
C TRP A 3 -38.73 -3.84 -53.76
N LEU A 4 -39.72 -2.96 -53.61
CA LEU A 4 -39.90 -2.07 -52.47
C LEU A 4 -40.36 -2.89 -51.26
N PHE A 5 -39.53 -3.08 -50.25
CA PHE A 5 -39.96 -3.52 -48.94
C PHE A 5 -40.51 -2.32 -48.16
N SER A 6 -41.84 -2.29 -48.07
CA SER A 6 -42.57 -1.37 -47.20
C SER A 6 -42.40 -1.85 -45.76
N LEU A 7 -41.59 -1.14 -44.94
CA LEU A 7 -41.52 -1.35 -43.50
C LEU A 7 -42.79 -0.79 -42.86
N MET A 8 -43.74 -1.65 -42.56
CA MET A 8 -44.87 -1.34 -41.68
C MET A 8 -44.35 -1.34 -40.24
N LEU A 9 -44.19 -0.17 -39.67
CA LEU A 9 -43.96 -0.01 -38.21
C LEU A 9 -45.25 -0.39 -37.47
N LEU A 10 -45.38 -1.65 -37.05
CA LEU A 10 -46.37 -2.03 -36.05
C LEU A 10 -45.81 -1.58 -34.67
N ALA A 11 -46.53 -0.63 -34.05
CA ALA A 11 -46.27 -0.25 -32.65
C ALA A 11 -46.70 -1.39 -31.73
N VAL A 12 -45.77 -2.29 -31.43
CA VAL A 12 -45.98 -3.35 -30.46
C VAL A 12 -45.79 -2.74 -29.06
N LYS A 13 -46.84 -2.81 -28.25
CA LYS A 13 -46.84 -2.36 -26.86
C LYS A 13 -46.01 -3.35 -26.02
N ILE A 14 -44.72 -3.07 -25.89
CA ILE A 14 -43.80 -3.89 -25.11
C ILE A 14 -44.04 -3.61 -23.62
N ARG A 15 -44.53 -4.58 -22.87
CA ARG A 15 -44.50 -4.56 -21.40
C ARG A 15 -43.31 -5.37 -20.96
N SER A 16 -42.25 -4.68 -20.60
CA SER A 16 -41.11 -5.30 -19.94
C SER A 16 -41.31 -5.30 -18.42
N LYS A 17 -41.23 -6.48 -17.79
CA LYS A 17 -41.05 -6.62 -16.34
C LYS A 17 -39.67 -7.18 -16.14
N ALA A 18 -38.78 -6.40 -15.54
CA ALA A 18 -37.50 -6.87 -15.10
C ALA A 18 -37.67 -7.62 -13.74
N PHE A 19 -37.47 -8.93 -13.76
CA PHE A 19 -37.19 -9.70 -12.54
C PHE A 19 -35.70 -9.98 -12.46
N GLY A 20 -35.14 -9.79 -11.28
CA GLY A 20 -33.73 -9.90 -11.02
C GLY A 20 -33.10 -11.20 -11.54
N GLY A 21 -32.17 -11.05 -12.46
CA GLY A 21 -31.43 -12.13 -13.11
C GLY A 21 -31.57 -12.11 -14.62
N GLY A 22 -30.97 -11.15 -15.29
CA GLY A 22 -30.43 -11.16 -16.66
C GLY A 22 -31.24 -11.72 -17.82
N VAL A 23 -32.56 -11.96 -17.71
CA VAL A 23 -33.39 -12.51 -18.78
C VAL A 23 -34.51 -11.52 -19.13
N VAL A 24 -34.50 -11.01 -20.34
CA VAL A 24 -35.57 -10.17 -20.87
C VAL A 24 -36.56 -11.07 -21.62
N TYR A 25 -37.81 -11.11 -21.18
CA TYR A 25 -38.87 -11.80 -21.86
C TYR A 25 -39.57 -10.83 -22.81
N VAL A 26 -39.56 -11.14 -24.08
CA VAL A 26 -40.36 -10.40 -25.09
C VAL A 26 -41.50 -11.27 -25.53
N PHE A 27 -42.72 -10.77 -25.39
CA PHE A 27 -43.92 -11.44 -25.82
C PHE A 27 -44.44 -10.77 -27.11
N THR A 28 -44.40 -11.50 -28.21
CA THR A 28 -44.97 -11.06 -29.49
C THR A 28 -45.75 -12.22 -30.11
N ASP A 29 -46.92 -11.95 -30.62
CA ASP A 29 -47.77 -12.89 -31.40
C ASP A 29 -48.00 -14.26 -30.70
N GLY A 30 -48.15 -14.26 -29.36
CA GLY A 30 -48.44 -15.48 -28.63
C GLY A 30 -47.24 -16.40 -28.38
N VAL A 31 -46.02 -15.95 -28.69
CA VAL A 31 -44.76 -16.72 -28.50
C VAL A 31 -43.84 -15.99 -27.54
N PHE A 32 -43.32 -16.74 -26.57
CA PHE A 32 -42.29 -16.25 -25.67
C PHE A 32 -40.91 -16.41 -26.30
N TYR A 33 -40.23 -15.30 -26.53
CA TYR A 33 -38.83 -15.31 -26.93
C TYR A 33 -37.94 -15.11 -25.70
N PHE A 34 -37.08 -16.07 -25.47
CA PHE A 34 -35.97 -15.91 -24.54
C PHE A 34 -34.86 -15.16 -25.26
N LEU A 35 -34.74 -13.88 -25.04
CA LEU A 35 -33.51 -13.20 -25.37
C LEU A 35 -32.58 -13.41 -24.18
N PRO A 36 -31.42 -14.06 -24.37
CA PRO A 36 -30.38 -13.98 -23.34
C PRO A 36 -30.11 -12.49 -23.15
N GLY A 37 -30.48 -11.97 -21.99
CA GLY A 37 -30.23 -10.58 -21.68
C GLY A 37 -28.78 -10.33 -21.97
N LEU A 38 -28.44 -9.30 -22.73
CA LEU A 38 -27.12 -8.71 -22.71
C LEU A 38 -26.95 -8.23 -21.29
N GLY A 39 -26.59 -9.16 -20.40
CA GLY A 39 -26.16 -8.82 -19.05
C GLY A 39 -25.03 -7.82 -19.23
N PHE A 40 -25.24 -6.59 -18.79
CA PHE A 40 -24.14 -5.65 -18.65
C PHE A 40 -23.18 -6.28 -17.65
N CYS A 41 -22.20 -7.00 -18.17
CA CYS A 41 -21.14 -7.58 -17.39
C CYS A 41 -20.16 -6.43 -17.10
N TYR A 42 -20.36 -5.71 -15.99
CA TYR A 42 -19.34 -4.80 -15.53
C TYR A 42 -18.24 -5.61 -14.82
N SER A 43 -17.04 -5.13 -14.92
CA SER A 43 -15.86 -5.78 -14.36
C SER A 43 -14.93 -4.77 -13.71
N ILE A 44 -14.07 -5.27 -12.83
CA ILE A 44 -12.93 -4.49 -12.32
C ILE A 44 -11.89 -4.41 -13.45
N ILE A 45 -11.67 -3.19 -13.96
CA ILE A 45 -10.71 -2.92 -15.04
C ILE A 45 -9.29 -2.87 -14.45
N ASN A 46 -9.11 -2.12 -13.34
CA ASN A 46 -7.85 -2.00 -12.62
C ASN A 46 -8.11 -2.11 -11.13
N GLY A 47 -7.48 -3.08 -10.48
CA GLY A 47 -7.52 -3.24 -9.04
C GLY A 47 -6.48 -2.38 -8.31
N PRO A 48 -6.50 -2.41 -6.95
CA PRO A 48 -5.51 -1.72 -6.14
C PRO A 48 -4.11 -2.32 -6.32
N THR A 49 -3.09 -1.50 -6.04
CA THR A 49 -1.68 -1.89 -6.02
C THR A 49 -1.11 -1.82 -4.61
N ASN A 50 -0.07 -2.61 -4.33
CA ASN A 50 0.57 -2.61 -3.02
C ASN A 50 1.08 -1.22 -2.65
N ALA A 51 0.99 -0.90 -1.37
CA ALA A 51 1.47 0.36 -0.81
C ALA A 51 2.27 0.12 0.47
N THR A 52 3.34 0.88 0.63
CA THR A 52 4.17 0.92 1.84
C THR A 52 4.22 2.36 2.34
N VAL A 53 3.81 2.60 3.58
CA VAL A 53 3.70 3.93 4.16
C VAL A 53 4.21 3.96 5.59
N LEU A 54 4.61 5.14 6.06
CA LEU A 54 4.92 5.35 7.49
C LEU A 54 3.63 5.48 8.30
N ALA A 55 3.63 4.94 9.50
CA ALA A 55 2.54 5.12 10.46
C ALA A 55 2.23 6.61 10.68
N GLY A 56 0.95 6.93 10.74
CA GLY A 56 0.46 8.31 10.84
C GLY A 56 0.29 9.03 9.52
N SER A 57 0.79 8.49 8.40
CA SER A 57 0.56 9.03 7.05
C SER A 57 -0.73 8.50 6.42
N GLU A 58 -1.03 8.94 5.22
CA GLU A 58 -2.14 8.43 4.41
C GLU A 58 -1.69 7.28 3.52
N ALA A 59 -2.60 6.33 3.26
CA ALA A 59 -2.45 5.31 2.24
C ALA A 59 -3.59 5.42 1.24
N HIS A 60 -3.27 5.27 -0.05
CA HIS A 60 -4.19 5.46 -1.17
C HIS A 60 -4.28 4.19 -2.03
N PHE A 61 -5.52 3.79 -2.35
CA PHE A 61 -5.78 2.61 -3.19
C PHE A 61 -6.84 2.94 -4.22
N ASN A 62 -6.58 2.63 -5.47
CA ASN A 62 -7.48 2.86 -6.58
C ASN A 62 -8.13 1.57 -7.07
N CYS A 63 -9.43 1.64 -7.38
CA CYS A 63 -10.17 0.58 -8.01
C CYS A 63 -11.03 1.17 -9.14
N THR A 64 -10.77 0.72 -10.37
CA THR A 64 -11.52 1.17 -11.55
C THR A 64 -12.44 0.08 -12.04
N VAL A 65 -13.72 0.41 -12.17
CA VAL A 65 -14.77 -0.48 -12.65
C VAL A 65 -15.39 0.06 -13.93
N SER A 66 -15.81 -0.84 -14.82
CA SER A 66 -16.49 -0.47 -16.05
C SER A 66 -17.89 0.10 -15.78
N VAL A 67 -18.47 0.74 -16.79
CA VAL A 67 -19.86 1.26 -16.71
C VAL A 67 -20.86 0.15 -16.37
N GLY A 68 -21.92 0.51 -15.64
CA GLY A 68 -22.97 -0.42 -15.23
C GLY A 68 -22.82 -0.98 -13.82
N TRP A 69 -21.76 -0.61 -13.09
CA TRP A 69 -21.58 -0.97 -11.69
C TRP A 69 -22.68 -0.37 -10.79
N VAL A 70 -22.99 -1.05 -9.70
CA VAL A 70 -24.02 -0.63 -8.74
C VAL A 70 -23.45 -0.33 -7.38
N ILE A 71 -22.70 -1.28 -6.80
CA ILE A 71 -22.09 -1.17 -5.48
C ILE A 71 -20.64 -1.64 -5.56
N LEU A 72 -19.75 -0.84 -4.99
CA LEU A 72 -18.34 -1.14 -4.77
C LEU A 72 -18.06 -1.07 -3.28
N ILE A 73 -17.40 -2.08 -2.73
CA ILE A 73 -17.09 -2.18 -1.31
C ILE A 73 -15.58 -2.30 -1.15
N TRP A 74 -15.01 -1.46 -0.31
CA TRP A 74 -13.65 -1.60 0.16
C TRP A 74 -13.60 -2.37 1.48
N LEU A 75 -12.70 -3.35 1.54
CA LEU A 75 -12.46 -4.15 2.74
C LEU A 75 -11.00 -4.02 3.18
N SER A 76 -10.79 -3.89 4.47
CA SER A 76 -9.49 -3.96 5.12
C SER A 76 -9.43 -5.20 6.00
N ASN A 77 -8.52 -6.11 5.69
CA ASN A 77 -8.38 -7.39 6.40
C ASN A 77 -9.72 -8.16 6.51
N GLY A 78 -10.52 -8.12 5.44
CA GLY A 78 -11.82 -8.79 5.37
C GLY A 78 -13.00 -8.02 5.99
N ASN A 79 -12.76 -6.87 6.62
CA ASN A 79 -13.78 -6.03 7.22
C ASN A 79 -14.18 -4.90 6.27
N PRO A 80 -15.46 -4.69 5.93
CA PRO A 80 -15.91 -3.56 5.14
C PRO A 80 -15.59 -2.23 5.85
N VAL A 81 -14.92 -1.32 5.14
CA VAL A 81 -14.52 0.00 5.65
C VAL A 81 -15.14 1.17 4.90
N LEU A 82 -15.54 0.95 3.65
CA LEU A 82 -16.16 1.97 2.80
C LEU A 82 -17.05 1.31 1.75
N THR A 83 -18.24 1.86 1.54
CA THR A 83 -19.16 1.44 0.50
C THR A 83 -19.43 2.61 -0.45
N VAL A 84 -19.31 2.38 -1.75
CA VAL A 84 -19.64 3.37 -2.78
C VAL A 84 -20.84 2.85 -3.59
N ILE A 85 -21.89 3.65 -3.66
CA ILE A 85 -23.12 3.33 -4.37
C ILE A 85 -23.22 4.26 -5.57
N ASN A 86 -23.39 3.70 -6.77
CA ASN A 86 -23.40 4.48 -8.01
C ASN A 86 -24.40 5.65 -7.98
N SER A 87 -25.59 5.41 -7.42
CA SER A 87 -26.67 6.40 -7.37
C SER A 87 -26.56 7.42 -6.23
N GLN A 88 -25.74 7.13 -5.18
CA GLN A 88 -25.71 7.90 -3.94
C GLN A 88 -24.31 8.41 -3.57
N GLY A 89 -23.27 7.84 -4.18
CA GLY A 89 -21.88 8.14 -3.83
C GLY A 89 -21.34 7.29 -2.68
N ALA A 90 -20.28 7.77 -2.05
CA ALA A 90 -19.62 7.10 -0.95
C ALA A 90 -20.43 7.22 0.35
N VAL A 91 -20.56 6.10 1.07
CA VAL A 91 -21.11 6.03 2.41
C VAL A 91 -19.93 5.84 3.37
N GLU A 92 -19.50 6.94 3.96
CA GLU A 92 -18.39 6.98 4.91
C GLU A 92 -18.93 6.76 6.33
N THR A 93 -18.42 5.73 6.99
CA THR A 93 -18.82 5.36 8.38
C THR A 93 -17.77 5.76 9.40
N SER A 94 -16.62 6.24 8.96
CA SER A 94 -15.48 6.61 9.81
C SER A 94 -14.64 7.66 9.11
N ASP A 95 -14.18 8.66 9.85
CA ASP A 95 -13.25 9.70 9.35
C ASP A 95 -11.89 9.12 8.93
N ARG A 96 -11.57 7.88 9.32
CA ARG A 96 -10.33 7.21 8.94
C ARG A 96 -10.33 6.65 7.52
N PHE A 97 -11.52 6.38 6.96
CA PHE A 97 -11.67 5.78 5.64
C PHE A 97 -12.57 6.66 4.79
N THR A 98 -11.97 7.41 3.90
CA THR A 98 -12.69 8.32 3.00
C THR A 98 -12.47 7.93 1.54
N SER A 99 -13.24 8.51 0.65
CA SER A 99 -13.19 8.22 -0.78
C SER A 99 -13.06 9.49 -1.59
N GLN A 100 -12.21 9.41 -2.62
CA GLN A 100 -12.28 10.31 -3.77
C GLN A 100 -12.68 9.49 -4.99
N ASN A 101 -13.60 10.04 -5.80
CA ASN A 101 -14.18 9.32 -6.92
C ASN A 101 -13.98 10.10 -8.21
N TYR A 102 -13.62 9.38 -9.27
CA TYR A 102 -13.36 9.94 -10.59
C TYR A 102 -14.17 9.17 -11.64
N THR A 103 -14.81 9.89 -12.54
CA THR A 103 -15.53 9.29 -13.67
C THR A 103 -14.84 9.72 -14.97
N ASN A 104 -14.56 8.77 -15.83
CA ASN A 104 -14.03 8.99 -17.17
C ASN A 104 -14.82 8.19 -18.22
N SER A 105 -14.46 8.32 -19.50
CA SER A 105 -15.13 7.62 -20.60
C SER A 105 -15.07 6.09 -20.51
N ASN A 106 -14.09 5.55 -19.78
CA ASN A 106 -13.83 4.11 -19.69
C ASN A 106 -14.44 3.46 -18.44
N GLY A 107 -14.89 4.27 -17.47
CA GLY A 107 -15.47 3.74 -16.23
C GLY A 107 -15.41 4.72 -15.07
N PHE A 108 -15.55 4.16 -13.89
CA PHE A 108 -15.53 4.84 -12.61
C PHE A 108 -14.34 4.37 -11.77
N THR A 109 -13.58 5.29 -11.21
CA THR A 109 -12.50 4.98 -10.28
C THR A 109 -12.87 5.46 -8.88
N SER A 110 -12.87 4.53 -7.93
CA SER A 110 -12.93 4.82 -6.50
C SER A 110 -11.53 4.79 -5.93
N GLU A 111 -11.11 5.87 -5.28
CA GLU A 111 -9.88 5.94 -4.50
C GLU A 111 -10.23 5.85 -3.02
N LEU A 112 -9.79 4.78 -2.35
CA LEU A 112 -9.83 4.65 -0.90
C LEU A 112 -8.65 5.39 -0.29
N ILE A 113 -8.91 6.29 0.67
CA ILE A 113 -7.91 7.00 1.45
C ILE A 113 -8.00 6.53 2.89
N ILE A 114 -6.93 5.93 3.41
CA ILE A 114 -6.80 5.54 4.81
C ILE A 114 -5.98 6.61 5.52
N HIS A 115 -6.62 7.35 6.41
CA HIS A 115 -5.99 8.43 7.16
C HIS A 115 -5.36 7.91 8.45
N ASN A 116 -4.25 8.54 8.86
CA ASN A 116 -3.56 8.24 10.11
C ASN A 116 -3.32 6.73 10.28
N THR A 117 -2.61 6.15 9.31
CA THR A 117 -2.35 4.71 9.26
C THR A 117 -1.65 4.20 10.51
N GLN A 118 -2.03 3.01 10.94
CA GLN A 118 -1.51 2.31 12.11
C GLN A 118 -0.92 0.96 11.70
N LEU A 119 -0.03 0.39 12.49
CA LEU A 119 0.52 -0.96 12.24
C LEU A 119 -0.58 -2.00 12.03
N SER A 120 -1.68 -1.88 12.77
CA SER A 120 -2.85 -2.78 12.66
C SER A 120 -3.59 -2.68 11.34
N ASP A 121 -3.37 -1.63 10.54
CA ASP A 121 -3.95 -1.49 9.20
C ASP A 121 -3.20 -2.31 8.15
N SER A 122 -1.98 -2.77 8.47
CA SER A 122 -1.21 -3.62 7.57
C SER A 122 -1.98 -4.89 7.24
N GLY A 123 -1.91 -5.29 5.98
CA GLY A 123 -2.54 -6.48 5.48
C GLY A 123 -3.28 -6.28 4.17
N LYS A 124 -4.33 -7.05 3.95
CA LYS A 124 -5.08 -7.11 2.68
C LYS A 124 -6.06 -5.95 2.56
N ILE A 125 -5.95 -5.19 1.47
CA ILE A 125 -6.93 -4.19 1.04
C ILE A 125 -7.61 -4.72 -0.21
N GLU A 126 -8.93 -4.82 -0.19
CA GLU A 126 -9.70 -5.45 -1.25
C GLU A 126 -10.80 -4.52 -1.75
N CYS A 127 -10.91 -4.42 -3.07
CA CYS A 127 -12.02 -3.80 -3.77
C CYS A 127 -12.94 -4.91 -4.28
N SER A 128 -14.21 -4.88 -3.90
CA SER A 128 -15.20 -5.88 -4.28
C SER A 128 -16.44 -5.24 -4.88
N THR A 129 -16.98 -5.86 -5.91
CA THR A 129 -18.24 -5.49 -6.53
C THR A 129 -19.29 -6.57 -6.29
N GLN A 130 -20.56 -6.21 -6.40
CA GLN A 130 -21.67 -7.15 -6.28
C GLN A 130 -22.50 -7.16 -7.58
N GLN A 131 -22.85 -8.37 -8.06
CA GLN A 131 -23.70 -8.63 -9.22
C GLN A 131 -23.12 -8.14 -10.57
N PRO A 132 -22.09 -8.76 -11.17
CA PRO A 132 -21.41 -9.96 -10.69
C PRO A 132 -20.48 -9.67 -9.51
N SER A 133 -20.22 -10.71 -8.70
CA SER A 133 -19.26 -10.61 -7.62
C SER A 133 -17.85 -10.77 -8.19
N GLU A 134 -17.10 -9.69 -8.17
CA GLU A 134 -15.67 -9.68 -8.49
C GLU A 134 -14.90 -9.02 -7.36
N SER A 135 -13.64 -9.40 -7.21
CA SER A 135 -12.75 -8.73 -6.27
C SER A 135 -11.33 -8.65 -6.81
N SER A 136 -10.62 -7.62 -6.37
CA SER A 136 -9.20 -7.43 -6.59
C SER A 136 -8.58 -6.90 -5.32
N PHE A 137 -7.35 -7.28 -5.01
CA PHE A 137 -6.72 -6.92 -3.77
C PHE A 137 -5.26 -6.51 -3.93
N ALA A 138 -4.77 -5.81 -2.93
CA ALA A 138 -3.39 -5.43 -2.73
C ALA A 138 -3.02 -5.55 -1.25
N PHE A 139 -1.76 -5.37 -0.93
CA PHE A 139 -1.28 -5.35 0.45
C PHE A 139 -0.81 -3.97 0.85
N LEU A 140 -1.22 -3.57 2.04
CA LEU A 140 -0.72 -2.39 2.75
C LEU A 140 0.34 -2.83 3.75
N SER A 141 1.50 -2.20 3.70
CA SER A 141 2.55 -2.31 4.71
C SER A 141 2.68 -0.96 5.42
N VAL A 142 2.30 -0.91 6.68
CA VAL A 142 2.52 0.27 7.53
C VAL A 142 3.78 0.05 8.32
N GLN A 143 4.72 0.98 8.22
CA GLN A 143 6.05 0.89 8.84
C GLN A 143 6.24 1.99 9.87
N VAL A 144 7.08 1.73 10.86
CA VAL A 144 7.41 2.70 11.93
C VAL A 144 8.88 3.07 11.87
N ASN A 145 9.13 4.36 11.73
CA ASN A 145 10.45 4.94 11.87
C ASN A 145 10.77 5.10 13.36
N GLY A 146 11.67 4.29 13.86
CA GLY A 146 12.13 4.34 15.26
C GLY A 146 13.19 5.41 15.49
N THR A 147 13.99 5.22 16.52
CA THR A 147 15.14 6.06 16.84
C THR A 147 16.44 5.34 16.53
N LEU A 148 17.44 6.10 16.08
CA LEU A 148 18.79 5.61 15.82
C LEU A 148 19.80 6.49 16.54
N PHE A 149 20.74 5.91 17.27
CA PHE A 149 21.76 6.68 17.97
C PHE A 149 23.05 5.87 18.23
N ILE A 150 24.16 6.60 18.36
CA ILE A 150 25.42 6.12 18.87
C ILE A 150 25.66 6.82 20.22
N LYS A 151 25.96 6.05 21.26
CA LYS A 151 26.00 6.54 22.64
C LYS A 151 26.96 7.71 22.85
N ASN A 152 28.12 7.72 22.16
CA ASN A 152 29.13 8.76 22.26
C ASN A 152 29.34 9.42 20.89
N ASN A 153 29.26 10.73 20.81
CA ASN A 153 29.47 11.47 19.56
C ASN A 153 30.95 11.58 19.17
N THR A 154 31.86 11.35 20.14
CA THR A 154 33.31 11.43 19.94
C THR A 154 34.00 10.33 20.73
N LEU A 155 34.97 9.69 20.09
CA LEU A 155 35.78 8.63 20.68
C LEU A 155 37.25 8.88 20.37
N THR A 156 38.13 8.92 21.39
CA THR A 156 39.58 9.06 21.19
C THR A 156 40.25 7.69 21.28
N VAL A 157 41.00 7.33 20.26
CA VAL A 157 41.64 6.02 20.13
C VAL A 157 43.13 6.20 19.89
N LYS A 158 43.94 5.51 20.68
CA LYS A 158 45.39 5.47 20.53
C LYS A 158 45.79 4.52 19.40
N GLU A 159 46.97 4.78 18.85
CA GLU A 159 47.60 3.93 17.84
C GLU A 159 47.58 2.43 18.24
N ASN A 160 47.33 1.57 17.26
CA ASN A 160 47.24 0.11 17.39
C ASN A 160 46.17 -0.40 18.41
N LYS A 161 45.19 0.43 18.74
CA LYS A 161 44.06 0.00 19.57
C LYS A 161 42.85 -0.25 18.71
N THR A 162 42.18 -1.38 18.96
CA THR A 162 40.90 -1.74 18.39
C THR A 162 39.78 -1.26 19.29
N VAL A 163 38.74 -0.70 18.69
CA VAL A 163 37.55 -0.24 19.42
C VAL A 163 36.29 -0.84 18.79
N GLU A 164 35.27 -0.94 19.61
CA GLU A 164 33.92 -1.29 19.19
C GLU A 164 33.02 -0.06 19.29
N ILE A 165 32.30 0.22 18.20
CA ILE A 165 31.36 1.31 18.14
C ILE A 165 29.96 0.69 18.00
N VAL A 166 29.04 1.09 18.88
CA VAL A 166 27.71 0.53 18.98
C VAL A 166 26.70 1.53 18.49
N CYS A 167 25.94 1.11 17.49
CA CYS A 167 24.78 1.82 16.98
C CYS A 167 23.50 1.09 17.40
N GLU A 168 22.58 1.82 18.03
CA GLU A 168 21.33 1.28 18.55
C GLU A 168 20.15 1.85 17.78
N ALA A 169 19.28 0.96 17.31
CA ALA A 169 18.02 1.27 16.67
C ALA A 169 16.87 0.73 17.54
N LEU A 170 15.96 1.61 17.97
CA LEU A 170 14.87 1.25 18.89
C LEU A 170 13.52 1.61 18.34
N GLY A 171 12.55 0.72 18.49
CA GLY A 171 11.14 0.97 18.20
C GLY A 171 10.81 1.05 16.71
N TRP A 172 11.38 0.22 15.89
CA TRP A 172 11.17 0.15 14.45
C TRP A 172 10.15 -0.91 14.06
N ALA A 173 9.49 -0.73 12.93
CA ALA A 173 8.71 -1.76 12.26
C ALA A 173 8.77 -1.57 10.74
N PRO A 174 9.30 -2.55 9.98
CA PRO A 174 10.04 -3.73 10.44
C PRO A 174 11.38 -3.38 11.10
N ALA A 175 12.16 -4.40 11.51
CA ALA A 175 13.54 -4.17 11.91
C ALA A 175 14.32 -3.51 10.77
N PRO A 176 15.07 -2.43 11.02
CA PRO A 176 15.76 -1.71 9.96
C PRO A 176 16.99 -2.48 9.45
N ASP A 177 17.33 -2.27 8.19
CA ASP A 177 18.66 -2.65 7.67
C ASP A 177 19.69 -1.62 8.14
N ILE A 178 20.72 -2.10 8.83
CA ILE A 178 21.77 -1.23 9.35
C ILE A 178 23.03 -1.39 8.51
N THR A 179 23.56 -0.26 8.05
CA THR A 179 24.82 -0.16 7.32
C THR A 179 25.70 0.91 7.92
N TRP A 180 27.02 0.81 7.64
CA TRP A 180 28.00 1.77 8.10
C TRP A 180 28.74 2.41 6.93
N MET A 181 29.05 3.69 7.07
CA MET A 181 29.82 4.47 6.11
C MET A 181 30.99 5.20 6.79
N THR A 182 32.07 5.37 6.03
CA THR A 182 33.16 6.28 6.30
C THR A 182 33.45 7.08 5.06
N ASN A 183 33.56 8.41 5.14
CA ASN A 183 33.96 9.30 4.04
C ASN A 183 33.31 8.95 2.70
N ASP A 184 31.96 8.84 2.68
CA ASP A 184 31.14 8.56 1.49
C ASP A 184 31.25 7.14 0.90
N SER A 185 31.93 6.22 1.57
CA SER A 185 31.99 4.81 1.19
C SER A 185 31.43 3.89 2.24
N PHE A 186 30.73 2.83 1.79
CA PHE A 186 30.21 1.81 2.69
C PHE A 186 31.34 0.95 3.26
N ILE A 187 31.22 0.64 4.54
CA ILE A 187 32.11 -0.30 5.24
C ILE A 187 31.65 -1.73 4.94
N ASP A 188 32.61 -2.62 4.71
CA ASP A 188 32.34 -4.04 4.46
C ASP A 188 31.53 -4.66 5.62
N LYS A 189 30.49 -5.41 5.27
CA LYS A 189 29.61 -6.11 6.22
C LYS A 189 30.35 -7.11 7.13
N LEU A 190 31.53 -7.57 6.75
CA LEU A 190 32.36 -8.43 7.59
C LEU A 190 32.97 -7.71 8.79
N ARG A 191 32.98 -6.39 8.81
CA ARG A 191 33.57 -5.57 9.90
C ARG A 191 32.60 -5.22 11.01
N TYR A 192 31.29 -5.50 10.83
CA TYR A 192 30.28 -5.25 11.85
C TYR A 192 29.27 -6.39 11.97
N VAL A 193 28.68 -6.52 13.12
CA VAL A 193 27.65 -7.52 13.42
C VAL A 193 26.40 -6.82 13.89
N THR A 194 25.27 -7.13 13.26
CA THR A 194 23.96 -6.62 13.66
C THR A 194 23.13 -7.71 14.29
N ARG A 195 22.57 -7.44 15.47
CA ARG A 195 21.64 -8.31 16.19
C ARG A 195 20.29 -7.63 16.30
N GLN A 196 19.23 -8.37 16.02
CA GLN A 196 17.86 -7.90 16.16
C GLN A 196 17.20 -8.52 17.38
N SER A 197 16.31 -7.79 18.01
CA SER A 197 15.48 -8.24 19.11
C SER A 197 14.06 -7.70 18.96
N GLN A 198 13.09 -8.41 19.53
CA GLN A 198 11.72 -7.89 19.58
C GLN A 198 11.59 -6.91 20.75
N GLY A 199 10.97 -5.76 20.45
CA GLY A 199 10.50 -4.80 21.43
C GLY A 199 9.05 -5.06 21.83
N SER A 200 8.42 -4.06 22.43
CA SER A 200 6.99 -4.10 22.76
C SER A 200 6.11 -3.77 21.55
N ASN A 201 4.85 -4.23 21.56
CA ASN A 201 3.80 -3.82 20.61
C ASN A 201 4.12 -4.06 19.12
N GLY A 202 4.81 -5.16 18.79
CA GLY A 202 5.16 -5.50 17.41
C GLY A 202 6.31 -4.67 16.85
N LEU A 203 6.99 -3.86 17.67
CA LEU A 203 8.18 -3.10 17.31
C LEU A 203 9.45 -3.95 17.45
N HIS A 204 10.49 -3.55 16.73
CA HIS A 204 11.78 -4.22 16.71
C HIS A 204 12.90 -3.28 17.12
N ASN A 205 13.93 -3.84 17.74
CA ASN A 205 15.18 -3.16 18.04
C ASN A 205 16.32 -3.85 17.29
N ALA A 206 17.35 -3.10 16.96
CA ALA A 206 18.57 -3.64 16.39
C ALA A 206 19.78 -2.99 17.05
N LEU A 207 20.84 -3.76 17.16
CA LEU A 207 22.11 -3.32 17.73
C LEU A 207 23.21 -3.74 16.76
N SER A 208 23.94 -2.76 16.23
CA SER A 208 25.05 -2.99 15.31
C SER A 208 26.36 -2.60 15.96
N ILE A 209 27.32 -3.52 15.96
CA ILE A 209 28.66 -3.34 16.56
C ILE A 209 29.68 -3.35 15.43
N LEU A 210 30.32 -2.21 15.21
CA LEU A 210 31.42 -2.04 14.28
C LEU A 210 32.74 -2.17 15.02
N THR A 211 33.61 -3.07 14.57
CA THR A 211 34.97 -3.23 15.10
C THR A 211 35.99 -2.52 14.19
N LEU A 212 36.76 -1.60 14.74
CA LEU A 212 37.65 -0.73 14.01
C LEU A 212 39.01 -0.58 14.72
N THR A 213 40.08 -0.62 13.94
CA THR A 213 41.44 -0.17 14.35
C THR A 213 41.78 1.04 13.50
N PRO A 214 41.54 2.27 13.98
CA PRO A 214 41.74 3.47 13.20
C PRO A 214 43.22 3.72 12.93
N THR A 215 43.52 4.29 11.75
CA THR A 215 44.86 4.79 11.38
C THR A 215 44.88 6.31 11.29
N ASP A 216 43.71 6.92 11.18
CA ASP A 216 43.51 8.36 11.06
C ASP A 216 42.22 8.77 11.80
N THR A 217 42.09 10.08 12.03
CA THR A 217 40.83 10.67 12.51
C THR A 217 39.77 10.60 11.41
N GLU A 218 38.64 10.00 11.70
CA GLU A 218 37.57 9.80 10.73
C GLU A 218 36.16 9.98 11.34
N ILE A 219 35.18 10.29 10.50
CA ILE A 219 33.79 10.33 10.88
C ILE A 219 33.10 9.08 10.33
N LEU A 220 32.48 8.34 11.24
CA LEU A 220 31.70 7.15 10.92
C LEU A 220 30.21 7.44 11.02
N THR A 221 29.45 6.93 10.08
CA THR A 221 27.99 7.09 10.01
C THR A 221 27.34 5.72 10.04
N CYS A 222 26.46 5.52 11.01
CA CYS A 222 25.53 4.41 11.06
C CYS A 222 24.22 4.83 10.35
N LEU A 223 23.74 4.01 9.44
CA LEU A 223 22.52 4.23 8.68
C LEU A 223 21.51 3.15 9.02
N ALA A 224 20.27 3.53 9.23
CA ALA A 224 19.14 2.61 9.39
C ALA A 224 18.07 2.90 8.34
N ASP A 225 17.68 1.89 7.61
CA ASP A 225 16.75 2.02 6.49
C ASP A 225 15.59 1.03 6.59
N ILE A 226 14.40 1.50 6.18
CA ILE A 226 13.19 0.73 5.91
C ILE A 226 12.55 1.26 4.64
N GLU A 227 11.78 0.44 3.96
CA GLU A 227 11.19 0.75 2.64
C GLU A 227 10.38 2.06 2.62
N ALA A 228 9.64 2.37 3.70
CA ALA A 228 8.79 3.56 3.76
C ALA A 228 9.57 4.87 3.94
N LEU A 229 10.86 4.83 4.29
CA LEU A 229 11.67 6.04 4.47
C LEU A 229 12.13 6.59 3.13
N PRO A 230 11.97 7.90 2.87
CA PRO A 230 12.53 8.54 1.67
C PRO A 230 14.06 8.56 1.68
N ASN A 231 14.67 8.59 2.87
CA ASN A 231 16.11 8.53 3.10
C ASN A 231 16.39 7.80 4.41
N PRO A 232 17.48 7.01 4.51
CA PRO A 232 17.86 6.35 5.73
C PRO A 232 18.07 7.35 6.89
N GLN A 233 17.69 6.95 8.10
CA GLN A 233 18.04 7.69 9.31
C GLN A 233 19.53 7.48 9.59
N ASN A 234 20.22 8.48 10.10
CA ASN A 234 21.66 8.41 10.35
C ASN A 234 22.04 8.83 11.77
N ALA A 235 23.15 8.26 12.25
CA ALA A 235 23.83 8.64 13.49
C ALA A 235 25.34 8.63 13.23
N THR A 236 26.05 9.65 13.71
CA THR A 236 27.48 9.84 13.45
C THR A 236 28.30 9.80 14.72
N VAL A 237 29.55 9.37 14.59
CA VAL A 237 30.60 9.44 15.62
C VAL A 237 31.90 9.90 14.99
N THR A 238 32.62 10.80 15.67
CA THR A 238 33.99 11.19 15.30
C THR A 238 34.96 10.35 16.07
N VAL A 239 35.76 9.58 15.36
CA VAL A 239 36.90 8.82 15.96
C VAL A 239 38.15 9.64 15.80
N ILE A 240 38.69 10.12 16.93
CA ILE A 240 39.90 10.91 16.96
C ILE A 240 41.07 9.94 17.19
N PHE A 241 41.98 9.87 16.21
CA PHE A 241 43.19 9.08 16.29
C PHE A 241 44.30 9.87 16.97
N VAL A 242 45.00 9.23 17.92
CA VAL A 242 46.13 9.82 18.65
C VAL A 242 47.33 8.89 18.55
N ASN A 243 48.43 9.44 18.02
CA ASN A 243 49.70 8.73 17.99
C ASN A 243 50.21 8.43 19.41
N SER A 244 50.83 7.26 19.58
CA SER A 244 51.58 6.95 20.79
C SER A 244 52.90 7.69 20.72
N THR A 245 53.06 8.74 21.53
CA THR A 245 54.38 9.39 21.77
C THR A 245 55.21 8.55 22.67
#